data_0b3b66fe6e152c2fc489d33d8ab1a546
#
_entry.id   0b3b66fe6e152c2fc489d33d8ab1a546
#
_cell.length_a   1.000
_cell.length_b   1.000
_cell.length_c   1.000
_cell.angle_alpha   90.00
_cell.angle_beta   90.00
_cell.angle_gamma   90.00
#
_symmetry.space_group_name_H-M   'P 1'
#
loop_
_entity.id
_entity.type
_entity.pdbx_description
1 polymer ?
#
loop_
_entity_poly.entity_id
_entity_poly.type
_entity_poly.pdbx_seq_one_letter_code
_entity_poly.pdbx_strand_id
1 'polypeptide(L)'
;MVVTKLERAKKSNRVNVFLDEEYAFSVTEQTLIDLGLFKGQEFDKEQLIKAKQQAFFVRLYDGCLARIASRPRSEYEMRTYLAQRLYKLDKSKDSELIERIIEKLKDKKYIDDEHFAKWWVESRMNFSPK
;
A
#
# COMPACT_ATOMS: atom_id res chain seq x y z
N MET A 1 -3.12 4.94 -24.67
CA MET A 1 -1.92 5.39 -23.92
C MET A 1 -0.82 4.36 -24.07
N VAL A 2 0.39 4.82 -24.20
CA VAL A 2 1.55 3.94 -24.43
C VAL A 2 2.52 4.07 -23.25
N VAL A 3 3.07 2.95 -22.80
CA VAL A 3 4.16 2.97 -21.80
C VAL A 3 5.41 3.50 -22.50
N THR A 4 5.77 4.74 -22.21
CA THR A 4 6.89 5.43 -22.87
C THR A 4 8.21 5.26 -22.12
N LYS A 5 8.15 5.02 -20.80
CA LYS A 5 9.35 4.91 -19.99
C LYS A 5 9.08 4.11 -18.72
N LEU A 6 10.03 3.26 -18.35
CA LEU A 6 10.07 2.59 -17.06
C LEU A 6 11.39 2.98 -16.42
N GLU A 7 11.34 3.75 -15.34
CA GLU A 7 12.52 4.30 -14.70
C GLU A 7 12.64 3.84 -13.25
N ARG A 8 13.75 3.21 -12.93
CA ARG A 8 14.01 2.77 -11.56
C ARG A 8 14.25 3.98 -10.66
N ALA A 9 13.56 4.05 -9.52
CA ALA A 9 13.76 5.11 -8.54
C ALA A 9 15.13 4.93 -7.86
N LYS A 10 15.82 6.05 -7.59
CA LYS A 10 17.23 6.03 -7.15
C LYS A 10 17.46 5.41 -5.77
N LYS A 11 16.49 5.46 -4.87
CA LYS A 11 16.67 5.05 -3.47
C LYS A 11 15.66 4.01 -2.98
N SER A 12 14.99 3.35 -3.91
CA SER A 12 14.03 2.31 -3.56
C SER A 12 13.95 1.29 -4.69
N ASN A 13 13.35 0.14 -4.43
CA ASN A 13 13.12 -0.87 -5.45
C ASN A 13 11.81 -0.62 -6.21
N ARG A 14 11.44 0.64 -6.37
CA ARG A 14 10.26 1.04 -7.13
C ARG A 14 10.64 1.42 -8.55
N VAL A 15 9.69 1.24 -9.44
CA VAL A 15 9.81 1.61 -10.85
C VAL A 15 8.72 2.62 -11.16
N ASN A 16 9.12 3.77 -11.68
CA ASN A 16 8.19 4.81 -12.14
C ASN A 16 7.72 4.47 -13.54
N VAL A 17 6.40 4.45 -13.73
CA VAL A 17 5.77 4.15 -15.02
C VAL A 17 5.29 5.44 -15.66
N PHE A 18 5.75 5.68 -16.87
CA PHE A 18 5.36 6.85 -17.66
C PHE A 18 4.46 6.40 -18.81
N LEU A 19 3.32 7.05 -18.95
CA LEU A 19 2.38 6.83 -20.04
C LEU A 19 2.29 8.12 -20.86
N ASP A 20 2.45 8.01 -22.18
CA ASP A 20 2.45 9.15 -23.09
C ASP A 20 3.38 10.28 -22.61
N GLU A 21 4.58 9.88 -22.14
CA GLU A 21 5.65 10.78 -21.66
C GLU A 21 5.34 11.48 -20.32
N GLU A 22 4.22 11.14 -19.67
CA GLU A 22 3.88 11.71 -18.36
C GLU A 22 3.94 10.63 -17.27
N TYR A 23 4.40 11.01 -16.09
CA TYR A 23 4.39 10.13 -14.94
C TYR A 23 2.96 9.70 -14.62
N ALA A 24 2.75 8.40 -14.50
CA ALA A 24 1.43 7.83 -14.20
C ALA A 24 1.34 7.25 -12.80
N PHE A 25 2.22 6.33 -12.46
CA PHE A 25 2.23 5.66 -11.16
C PHE A 25 3.58 4.96 -10.94
N SER A 26 3.79 4.51 -9.68
CA SER A 26 4.98 3.75 -9.32
C SER A 26 4.58 2.35 -8.86
N VAL A 27 5.39 1.38 -9.20
CA VAL A 27 5.19 -0.03 -8.81
C VAL A 27 6.46 -0.60 -8.21
N THR A 28 6.33 -1.70 -7.46
CA THR A 28 7.50 -2.50 -7.07
C THR A 28 7.96 -3.32 -8.26
N GLU A 29 9.21 -3.82 -8.20
CA GLU A 29 9.70 -4.71 -9.26
C GLU A 29 8.80 -5.95 -9.42
N GLN A 30 8.31 -6.49 -8.31
CA GLN A 30 7.42 -7.65 -8.37
C GLN A 30 6.09 -7.30 -9.04
N THR A 31 5.50 -6.15 -8.71
CA THR A 31 4.25 -5.70 -9.34
C THR A 31 4.45 -5.44 -10.84
N LEU A 32 5.60 -4.90 -11.23
CA LEU A 32 5.96 -4.71 -12.63
C LEU A 32 5.88 -6.04 -13.40
N ILE A 33 6.45 -7.09 -12.80
CA ILE A 33 6.42 -8.44 -13.38
C ILE A 33 4.99 -9.00 -13.39
N ASP A 34 4.29 -8.88 -12.28
CA ASP A 34 2.91 -9.41 -12.12
C ASP A 34 1.94 -8.77 -13.11
N LEU A 35 2.09 -7.48 -13.39
CA LEU A 35 1.27 -6.76 -14.36
C LEU A 35 1.77 -6.95 -15.79
N GLY A 36 2.96 -7.52 -15.98
CA GLY A 36 3.54 -7.70 -17.30
C GLY A 36 3.83 -6.39 -18.04
N LEU A 37 4.27 -5.37 -17.31
CA LEU A 37 4.51 -4.05 -17.89
C LEU A 37 5.82 -4.02 -18.69
N PHE A 38 5.77 -3.43 -19.89
CA PHE A 38 6.95 -3.25 -20.72
C PHE A 38 6.83 -1.97 -21.56
N LYS A 39 7.97 -1.43 -21.93
CA LYS A 39 8.04 -0.23 -22.78
C LYS A 39 7.41 -0.49 -24.14
N GLY A 40 6.57 0.42 -24.58
CA GLY A 40 5.86 0.29 -25.86
C GLY A 40 4.48 -0.37 -25.74
N GLN A 41 4.12 -0.87 -24.58
CA GLN A 41 2.83 -1.49 -24.34
C GLN A 41 1.71 -0.45 -24.43
N GLU A 42 0.61 -0.81 -25.06
CA GLU A 42 -0.56 0.05 -25.11
C GLU A 42 -1.50 -0.24 -23.95
N PHE A 43 -2.03 0.84 -23.36
CA PHE A 43 -3.02 0.79 -22.27
C PHE A 43 -4.28 1.52 -22.70
N ASP A 44 -5.44 0.93 -22.38
CA ASP A 44 -6.69 1.67 -22.40
C ASP A 44 -6.98 2.20 -20.97
N LYS A 45 -8.07 2.96 -20.83
CA LYS A 45 -8.45 3.55 -19.54
C LYS A 45 -8.75 2.51 -18.48
N GLU A 46 -9.39 1.41 -18.86
CA GLU A 46 -9.75 0.34 -17.93
C GLU A 46 -8.49 -0.36 -17.40
N GLN A 47 -7.54 -0.65 -18.29
CA GLN A 47 -6.27 -1.24 -17.90
C GLN A 47 -5.49 -0.32 -16.97
N LEU A 48 -5.51 0.99 -17.24
CA LEU A 48 -4.84 1.97 -16.38
C LEU A 48 -5.45 1.98 -14.97
N ILE A 49 -6.78 1.96 -14.86
CA ILE A 49 -7.46 1.93 -13.57
C ILE A 49 -7.07 0.68 -12.79
N LYS A 50 -7.09 -0.48 -13.43
CA LYS A 50 -6.70 -1.75 -12.79
C LYS A 50 -5.24 -1.75 -12.35
N ALA A 51 -4.34 -1.23 -13.18
CA ALA A 51 -2.93 -1.16 -12.86
C ALA A 51 -2.67 -0.24 -11.66
N LYS A 52 -3.32 0.91 -11.60
CA LYS A 52 -3.23 1.84 -10.47
C LYS A 52 -3.76 1.21 -9.19
N GLN A 53 -4.92 0.54 -9.26
CA GLN A 53 -5.50 -0.13 -8.09
C GLN A 53 -4.54 -1.18 -7.53
N GLN A 54 -3.95 -1.99 -8.41
CA GLN A 54 -2.98 -2.99 -7.99
C GLN A 54 -1.73 -2.35 -7.38
N ALA A 55 -1.20 -1.31 -8.00
CA ALA A 55 -0.03 -0.59 -7.51
C ALA A 55 -0.29 0.03 -6.13
N PHE A 56 -1.43 0.68 -5.95
CA PHE A 56 -1.80 1.28 -4.68
C PHE A 56 -2.06 0.23 -3.60
N PHE A 57 -2.72 -0.86 -3.95
CA PHE A 57 -2.94 -1.96 -3.01
C PHE A 57 -1.63 -2.46 -2.44
N VAL A 58 -0.67 -2.81 -3.31
CA VAL A 58 0.63 -3.33 -2.89
C VAL A 58 1.37 -2.31 -2.03
N ARG A 59 1.41 -1.06 -2.47
CA ARG A 59 2.12 0.00 -1.75
C ARG A 59 1.55 0.23 -0.36
N LEU A 60 0.24 0.33 -0.25
CA LEU A 60 -0.44 0.57 1.02
C LEU A 60 -0.36 -0.64 1.94
N TYR A 61 -0.51 -1.83 1.40
CA TYR A 61 -0.38 -3.08 2.15
C TYR A 61 1.02 -3.22 2.73
N ASP A 62 2.04 -2.99 1.93
CA ASP A 62 3.45 -3.03 2.38
C ASP A 62 3.71 -1.99 3.48
N GLY A 63 3.12 -0.82 3.35
CA GLY A 63 3.21 0.22 4.38
C GLY A 63 2.60 -0.23 5.70
N CYS A 64 1.46 -0.93 5.65
CA CYS A 64 0.85 -1.52 6.85
C CYS A 64 1.75 -2.56 7.48
N LEU A 65 2.33 -3.46 6.68
CA LEU A 65 3.23 -4.50 7.18
C LEU A 65 4.45 -3.91 7.88
N ALA A 66 5.01 -2.84 7.33
CA ALA A 66 6.14 -2.16 7.93
C ALA A 66 5.80 -1.58 9.31
N ARG A 67 4.60 -1.01 9.47
CA ARG A 67 4.13 -0.49 10.74
C ARG A 67 3.85 -1.59 11.75
N ILE A 68 3.23 -2.66 11.31
CA ILE A 68 2.91 -3.81 12.17
C ILE A 68 4.20 -4.50 12.63
N ALA A 69 5.22 -4.53 11.78
CA ALA A 69 6.52 -5.11 12.14
C ALA A 69 7.21 -4.36 13.28
N SER A 70 6.97 -3.06 13.42
CA SER A 70 7.56 -2.27 14.49
C SER A 70 6.84 -2.41 15.84
N ARG A 71 5.52 -2.60 15.82
CA ARG A 71 4.73 -2.93 17.01
C ARG A 71 3.33 -3.39 16.60
N PRO A 72 2.59 -4.08 17.48
CA PRO A 72 1.18 -4.41 17.21
C PRO A 72 0.35 -3.15 16.93
N ARG A 73 -0.59 -3.25 16.01
CA ARG A 73 -1.47 -2.14 15.61
C ARG A 73 -2.92 -2.59 15.71
N SER A 74 -3.80 -1.67 16.11
CA SER A 74 -5.23 -1.91 16.09
C SER A 74 -5.77 -1.74 14.68
N GLU A 75 -6.97 -2.27 14.44
CA GLU A 75 -7.66 -2.06 13.17
C GLU A 75 -7.89 -0.55 12.93
N TYR A 76 -8.29 0.19 13.96
CA TYR A 76 -8.52 1.63 13.87
C TYR A 76 -7.25 2.37 13.41
N GLU A 77 -6.10 2.03 13.99
CA GLU A 77 -4.82 2.65 13.60
C GLU A 77 -4.50 2.40 12.14
N MET A 78 -4.75 1.18 11.66
CA MET A 78 -4.48 0.84 10.26
C MET A 78 -5.45 1.51 9.31
N ARG A 79 -6.72 1.62 9.68
CA ARG A 79 -7.70 2.35 8.87
C ARG A 79 -7.34 3.83 8.74
N THR A 80 -6.94 4.44 9.84
CA THR A 80 -6.52 5.85 9.85
C THR A 80 -5.28 6.06 8.98
N TYR A 81 -4.29 5.19 9.12
CA TYR A 81 -3.07 5.23 8.30
C TYR A 81 -3.42 5.12 6.81
N LEU A 82 -4.24 4.14 6.45
CA LEU A 82 -4.61 3.91 5.05
C LEU A 82 -5.36 5.09 4.44
N ALA A 83 -6.31 5.66 5.19
CA ALA A 83 -7.06 6.81 4.71
C ALA A 83 -6.16 8.01 4.44
N GLN A 84 -5.22 8.28 5.35
CA GLN A 84 -4.27 9.39 5.19
C GLN A 84 -3.33 9.16 4.02
N ARG A 85 -2.79 7.94 3.89
CA ARG A 85 -1.84 7.62 2.82
C ARG A 85 -2.50 7.61 1.45
N LEU A 86 -3.69 7.04 1.35
CA LEU A 86 -4.42 7.00 0.09
C LEU A 86 -4.76 8.40 -0.40
N TYR A 87 -5.19 9.27 0.50
CA TYR A 87 -5.47 10.66 0.17
C TYR A 87 -4.22 11.37 -0.38
N LYS A 88 -3.06 11.15 0.25
CA LYS A 88 -1.79 11.75 -0.20
C LYS A 88 -1.35 11.23 -1.57
N LEU A 89 -1.58 9.94 -1.83
CA LEU A 89 -1.14 9.33 -3.08
C LEU A 89 -2.00 9.70 -4.28
N ASP A 90 -3.31 9.80 -4.09
CA ASP A 90 -4.25 9.93 -5.20
C ASP A 90 -5.42 10.88 -4.89
N LYS A 91 -5.38 11.56 -3.76
CA LYS A 91 -6.50 12.38 -3.26
C LYS A 91 -7.83 11.63 -3.31
N SER A 92 -7.75 10.32 -3.16
CA SER A 92 -8.88 9.40 -3.24
C SER A 92 -9.38 9.05 -1.84
N LYS A 93 -10.67 8.75 -1.77
CA LYS A 93 -11.31 8.21 -0.57
C LYS A 93 -11.87 6.82 -0.88
N ASP A 94 -11.12 6.03 -1.65
CA ASP A 94 -11.55 4.70 -2.06
C ASP A 94 -11.66 3.77 -0.85
N SER A 95 -12.84 3.74 -0.24
CA SER A 95 -13.12 2.93 0.93
C SER A 95 -13.08 1.43 0.61
N GLU A 96 -13.39 1.04 -0.62
CA GLU A 96 -13.35 -0.36 -1.04
C GLU A 96 -11.91 -0.89 -1.03
N LEU A 97 -10.96 -0.11 -1.52
CA LEU A 97 -9.54 -0.47 -1.47
C LEU A 97 -9.06 -0.65 -0.04
N ILE A 98 -9.43 0.28 0.85
CA ILE A 98 -9.10 0.20 2.28
C ILE A 98 -9.69 -1.07 2.90
N GLU A 99 -10.97 -1.37 2.63
CA GLU A 99 -11.61 -2.58 3.15
C GLU A 99 -10.91 -3.85 2.68
N ARG A 100 -10.51 -3.91 1.43
CA ARG A 100 -9.78 -5.06 0.88
C ARG A 100 -8.44 -5.28 1.58
N ILE A 101 -7.73 -4.20 1.86
CA ILE A 101 -6.43 -4.26 2.56
C ILE A 101 -6.65 -4.72 4.01
N ILE A 102 -7.60 -4.13 4.71
CA ILE A 102 -7.92 -4.49 6.10
C ILE A 102 -8.32 -5.97 6.19
N GLU A 103 -9.17 -6.42 5.28
CA GLU A 103 -9.61 -7.81 5.24
C GLU A 103 -8.43 -8.77 5.06
N LYS A 104 -7.51 -8.45 4.16
CA LYS A 104 -6.32 -9.27 3.95
C LYS A 104 -5.42 -9.29 5.19
N LEU A 105 -5.26 -8.16 5.86
CA LEU A 105 -4.48 -8.10 7.10
C LEU A 105 -5.11 -8.95 8.21
N LYS A 106 -6.45 -8.94 8.31
CA LYS A 106 -7.17 -9.78 9.27
C LYS A 106 -7.04 -11.27 8.94
N ASP A 107 -7.20 -11.63 7.68
CA ASP A 107 -7.10 -13.02 7.22
C ASP A 107 -5.72 -13.60 7.49
N LYS A 108 -4.69 -12.81 7.37
CA LYS A 108 -3.32 -13.19 7.68
C LYS A 108 -2.98 -13.05 9.16
N LYS A 109 -3.93 -12.60 9.98
CA LYS A 109 -3.77 -12.36 11.41
C LYS A 109 -2.70 -11.34 11.75
N TYR A 110 -2.45 -10.41 10.86
CA TYR A 110 -1.54 -9.28 11.11
C TYR A 110 -2.22 -8.19 11.94
N ILE A 111 -3.55 -8.11 11.90
CA ILE A 111 -4.36 -7.26 12.77
C ILE A 111 -5.22 -8.16 13.65
N ASP A 112 -5.08 -8.00 14.97
CA ASP A 112 -5.86 -8.72 15.98
C ASP A 112 -6.03 -7.76 17.15
N ASP A 113 -7.22 -7.21 17.30
CA ASP A 113 -7.49 -6.19 18.33
C ASP A 113 -7.34 -6.76 19.75
N GLU A 114 -7.62 -8.03 19.94
CA GLU A 114 -7.41 -8.69 21.23
C GLU A 114 -5.91 -8.75 21.57
N HIS A 115 -5.09 -9.13 20.63
CA HIS A 115 -3.64 -9.15 20.79
C HIS A 115 -3.09 -7.74 21.02
N PHE A 116 -3.60 -6.76 20.28
CA PHE A 116 -3.23 -5.36 20.45
C PHE A 116 -3.57 -4.86 21.85
N ALA A 117 -4.77 -5.14 22.34
CA ALA A 117 -5.20 -4.72 23.66
C ALA A 117 -4.30 -5.31 24.76
N LYS A 118 -3.94 -6.58 24.63
CA LYS A 118 -3.01 -7.26 25.56
C LYS A 118 -1.65 -6.58 25.56
N TRP A 119 -1.10 -6.33 24.38
CA TRP A 119 0.18 -5.63 24.23
C TRP A 119 0.13 -4.23 24.84
N TRP A 120 -0.96 -3.50 24.59
CA TRP A 120 -1.15 -2.15 25.11
C TRP A 120 -1.12 -2.12 26.64
N VAL A 121 -1.87 -3.03 27.27
CA VAL A 121 -1.90 -3.15 28.74
C VAL A 121 -0.53 -3.49 29.29
N GLU A 122 0.15 -4.47 28.73
CA GLU A 122 1.48 -4.90 29.17
C GLU A 122 2.51 -3.77 29.03
N SER A 123 2.48 -3.05 27.91
CA SER A 123 3.38 -1.91 27.69
C SER A 123 3.15 -0.80 28.69
N ARG A 124 1.89 -0.49 29.01
CA ARG A 124 1.55 0.52 30.01
C ARG A 124 2.03 0.11 31.39
N MET A 125 1.87 -1.14 31.76
CA MET A 125 2.32 -1.65 33.05
C MET A 125 3.83 -1.61 33.18
N ASN A 126 4.55 -1.91 32.11
CA ASN A 126 6.01 -1.95 32.11
C ASN A 126 6.67 -0.57 32.10
N PHE A 127 6.04 0.40 31.45
CA PHE A 127 6.64 1.72 31.23
C PHE A 127 5.94 2.86 31.99
N SER A 128 4.86 2.59 32.72
CA SER A 128 4.20 3.60 33.53
C SER A 128 5.09 4.04 34.70
N PRO A 129 5.30 5.34 34.91
CA PRO A 129 5.98 5.80 36.10
C PRO A 129 5.09 5.52 37.30
N LYS A 130 5.71 5.12 38.37
CA LYS A 130 4.99 4.87 39.62
C LYS A 130 4.75 6.16 40.38
#